data_4817ed5464f7a60d92b82f196014436d
#
_entry.id   4817ed5464f7a60d92b82f196014436d
#
_cell.length_a   1.000
_cell.length_b   1.000
_cell.length_c   1.000
_cell.angle_alpha   90.00
_cell.angle_beta   90.00
_cell.angle_gamma   90.00
#
_symmetry.space_group_name_H-M   'P 1'
#
loop_
_entity.id
_entity.type
_entity.pdbx_description
1 polymer ?
#
loop_
_entity_poly.entity_id
_entity_poly.type
_entity_poly.pdbx_seq_one_letter_code
_entity_poly.pdbx_strand_id
1 'polypeptide(L)'
;PDCGTAMIPASPLAFAHVMPEGNIGVIVAAGTGIHELCSQIALAGEGITHAIGLGGRDLSREVGGISALTALEMLSADEKSEVLAFVSKPPAEAVRLKIVNAMKATGKPTVALFLGYTPAVARDENVWVASSLDEAARRACLLSRVTARRNAITPASSGFICGLYTGGTLAAE
;
A
#
# COMPACT_ATOMS: atom_id res chain seq x y z
N PRO A 1 -0.15 23.36 8.64
CA PRO A 1 0.18 22.01 8.24
C PRO A 1 -1.10 21.29 7.94
N ASP A 2 -1.20 20.78 6.72
CA ASP A 2 -2.23 19.81 6.42
C ASP A 2 -1.90 18.60 7.28
N CYS A 3 -2.56 18.58 8.40
CA CYS A 3 -2.39 17.71 9.52
C CYS A 3 -2.23 16.25 9.13
N GLY A 4 -1.33 15.59 9.78
CA GLY A 4 -1.32 14.16 9.84
C GLY A 4 -2.69 13.69 10.35
N THR A 5 -3.48 13.09 9.47
CA THR A 5 -4.64 12.31 9.85
C THR A 5 -4.15 10.93 10.18
N ALA A 6 -4.52 10.41 11.33
CA ALA A 6 -4.24 9.03 11.67
C ALA A 6 -5.56 8.29 11.89
N MET A 7 -5.68 7.09 11.36
CA MET A 7 -6.75 6.15 11.65
C MET A 7 -6.17 4.84 12.11
N ILE A 8 -6.74 4.28 13.15
CA ILE A 8 -6.50 2.91 13.60
C ILE A 8 -7.82 2.14 13.59
N PRO A 9 -7.80 0.81 13.49
CA PRO A 9 -9.01 0.00 13.49
C PRO A 9 -9.90 0.27 14.71
N ALA A 10 -11.20 0.28 14.49
CA ALA A 10 -12.23 0.46 15.51
C ALA A 10 -12.14 1.77 16.33
N SER A 11 -11.24 2.69 16.03
CA SER A 11 -11.07 3.95 16.76
C SER A 11 -10.88 5.14 15.81
N PRO A 12 -11.91 5.94 15.56
CA PRO A 12 -11.79 7.15 14.78
C PRO A 12 -11.02 8.20 15.58
N LEU A 13 -9.82 8.57 15.14
CA LEU A 13 -9.00 9.59 15.81
C LEU A 13 -9.31 11.01 15.34
N ALA A 14 -9.52 11.21 14.05
CA ALA A 14 -9.74 12.53 13.48
C ALA A 14 -11.03 12.62 12.65
N PHE A 15 -11.62 11.49 12.29
CA PHE A 15 -12.82 11.38 11.46
C PHE A 15 -13.74 10.28 11.97
N ALA A 16 -15.00 10.34 11.56
CA ALA A 16 -16.02 9.40 12.00
C ALA A 16 -15.94 7.99 11.38
N HIS A 17 -14.90 7.72 10.57
CA HIS A 17 -14.74 6.43 9.91
C HIS A 17 -14.25 5.37 10.89
N VAL A 18 -15.04 4.31 11.03
CA VAL A 18 -14.63 3.11 11.76
C VAL A 18 -14.15 2.10 10.75
N MET A 19 -12.84 1.81 10.77
CA MET A 19 -12.22 0.90 9.83
C MET A 19 -12.15 -0.51 10.41
N PRO A 20 -12.38 -1.56 9.58
CA PRO A 20 -12.12 -2.93 10.00
C PRO A 20 -10.61 -3.15 10.21
N GLU A 21 -10.30 -4.04 11.17
CA GLU A 21 -8.94 -4.51 11.36
C GLU A 21 -8.50 -5.40 10.20
N GLY A 22 -7.27 -5.23 9.75
CA GLY A 22 -6.67 -6.01 8.67
C GLY A 22 -5.15 -5.89 8.66
N ASN A 23 -4.52 -6.16 7.52
CA ASN A 23 -3.07 -6.19 7.38
C ASN A 23 -2.51 -5.14 6.41
N ILE A 24 -3.32 -4.14 6.03
CA ILE A 24 -2.90 -3.08 5.09
C ILE A 24 -2.50 -1.83 5.88
N GLY A 25 -1.24 -1.45 5.78
CA GLY A 25 -0.74 -0.15 6.24
C GLY A 25 -0.93 0.90 5.14
N VAL A 26 -1.56 2.02 5.46
CA VAL A 26 -1.95 3.07 4.51
C VAL A 26 -1.19 4.36 4.77
N ILE A 27 -0.61 4.96 3.72
CA ILE A 27 0.09 6.26 3.78
C ILE A 27 -0.46 7.14 2.66
N VAL A 28 -1.02 8.28 2.97
CA VAL A 28 -1.62 9.15 1.96
C VAL A 28 -1.24 10.62 2.14
N ALA A 29 -0.64 11.21 1.13
CA ALA A 29 -0.36 12.65 1.05
C ALA A 29 -1.49 13.42 0.35
N ALA A 30 -2.74 13.19 0.78
CA ALA A 30 -3.93 13.88 0.30
C ALA A 30 -5.07 13.67 1.31
N GLY A 31 -5.58 14.75 1.92
CA GLY A 31 -6.57 14.67 3.00
C GLY A 31 -7.81 13.82 2.66
N THR A 32 -8.51 14.11 1.56
CA THR A 32 -9.68 13.34 1.12
C THR A 32 -9.31 11.96 0.53
N GLY A 33 -8.11 11.84 -0.01
CA GLY A 33 -7.64 10.58 -0.62
C GLY A 33 -7.51 9.44 0.39
N ILE A 34 -7.15 9.74 1.65
CA ILE A 34 -7.05 8.71 2.70
C ILE A 34 -8.41 8.11 3.02
N HIS A 35 -9.47 8.95 3.09
CA HIS A 35 -10.83 8.48 3.36
C HIS A 35 -11.35 7.60 2.24
N GLU A 36 -11.16 8.04 1.02
CA GLU A 36 -11.61 7.30 -0.17
C GLU A 36 -10.90 5.94 -0.27
N LEU A 37 -9.57 5.93 -0.14
CA LEU A 37 -8.81 4.69 -0.19
C LEU A 37 -9.24 3.71 0.92
N CYS A 38 -9.36 4.20 2.15
CA CYS A 38 -9.78 3.38 3.28
C CYS A 38 -11.22 2.86 3.10
N SER A 39 -12.13 3.71 2.60
CA SER A 39 -13.52 3.30 2.32
C SER A 39 -13.57 2.19 1.26
N GLN A 40 -12.81 2.30 0.19
CA GLN A 40 -12.74 1.28 -0.85
C GLN A 40 -12.15 -0.04 -0.33
N ILE A 41 -11.12 0.01 0.53
CA ILE A 41 -10.56 -1.16 1.20
C ILE A 41 -11.63 -1.84 2.06
N ALA A 42 -12.37 -1.09 2.87
CA ALA A 42 -13.43 -1.62 3.73
C ALA A 42 -14.59 -2.21 2.92
N LEU A 43 -15.03 -1.54 1.86
CA LEU A 43 -16.09 -2.05 0.96
C LEU A 43 -15.67 -3.35 0.24
N ALA A 44 -14.37 -3.53 -0.01
CA ALA A 44 -13.84 -4.79 -0.55
C ALA A 44 -13.75 -5.93 0.48
N GLY A 45 -14.12 -5.68 1.74
CA GLY A 45 -14.09 -6.65 2.84
C GLY A 45 -12.73 -6.84 3.46
N GLU A 46 -11.79 -5.91 3.22
CA GLU A 46 -10.45 -5.89 3.82
C GLU A 46 -10.37 -4.82 4.91
N GLY A 47 -9.28 -4.83 5.67
CA GLY A 47 -9.04 -3.88 6.75
C GLY A 47 -7.65 -3.28 6.75
N ILE A 48 -7.45 -2.34 7.65
CA ILE A 48 -6.18 -1.64 7.83
C ILE A 48 -5.53 -1.98 9.16
N THR A 49 -4.22 -1.81 9.23
CA THR A 49 -3.50 -1.71 10.52
C THR A 49 -3.49 -0.27 10.99
N HIS A 50 -3.00 0.61 10.14
CA HIS A 50 -2.91 2.04 10.37
C HIS A 50 -3.16 2.79 9.06
N ALA A 51 -3.72 3.99 9.14
CA ALA A 51 -3.73 4.93 8.04
C ALA A 51 -3.09 6.24 8.49
N ILE A 52 -2.02 6.64 7.83
CA ILE A 52 -1.22 7.82 8.15
C ILE A 52 -1.38 8.85 7.05
N GLY A 53 -2.01 9.97 7.37
CA GLY A 53 -2.13 11.12 6.49
C GLY A 53 -0.90 12.01 6.59
N LEU A 54 -0.33 12.36 5.45
CA LEU A 54 0.81 13.27 5.33
C LEU A 54 0.34 14.66 4.90
N GLY A 55 1.10 15.67 5.25
CA GLY A 55 0.89 17.02 4.74
C GLY A 55 1.10 17.10 3.22
N GLY A 56 0.26 17.86 2.51
CA GLY A 56 0.31 17.99 1.05
C GLY A 56 1.63 18.58 0.51
N ARG A 57 2.46 19.16 1.36
CA ARG A 57 3.79 19.72 1.01
C ARG A 57 4.95 18.78 1.30
N ASP A 58 4.70 17.65 1.99
CA ASP A 58 5.78 16.74 2.40
C ASP A 58 6.63 16.27 1.23
N LEU A 59 6.00 16.01 0.09
CA LEU A 59 6.66 15.48 -1.10
C LEU A 59 7.23 16.57 -2.03
N SER A 60 7.25 17.82 -1.58
CA SER A 60 7.93 18.89 -2.30
C SER A 60 9.45 18.72 -2.24
N ARG A 61 10.14 19.40 -3.14
CA ARG A 61 11.62 19.39 -3.19
C ARG A 61 12.24 19.93 -1.89
N GLU A 62 11.60 20.94 -1.32
CA GLU A 62 12.08 21.65 -0.12
C GLU A 62 11.97 20.77 1.13
N VAL A 63 10.90 20.00 1.24
CA VAL A 63 10.66 19.12 2.41
C VAL A 63 11.31 17.75 2.22
N GLY A 64 11.32 17.24 1.00
CA GLY A 64 12.06 16.03 0.66
C GLY A 64 11.46 14.71 1.18
N GLY A 65 10.17 14.68 1.54
CA GLY A 65 9.47 13.46 1.92
C GLY A 65 9.77 12.97 3.33
N ILE A 66 10.07 13.86 4.27
CA ILE A 66 10.47 13.49 5.65
C ILE A 66 9.38 12.65 6.31
N SER A 67 8.12 13.13 6.32
CA SER A 67 7.02 12.43 6.97
C SER A 67 6.69 11.12 6.24
N ALA A 68 6.78 11.10 4.91
CA ALA A 68 6.56 9.90 4.11
C ALA A 68 7.58 8.80 4.43
N LEU A 69 8.84 9.16 4.55
CA LEU A 69 9.91 8.21 4.91
C LEU A 69 9.74 7.67 6.32
N THR A 70 9.41 8.55 7.28
CA THR A 70 9.13 8.14 8.66
C THR A 70 7.93 7.19 8.73
N ALA A 71 6.84 7.49 7.99
CA ALA A 71 5.67 6.63 7.95
C ALA A 71 5.98 5.25 7.32
N LEU A 72 6.80 5.21 6.25
CA LEU A 72 7.26 3.96 5.66
C LEU A 72 8.11 3.15 6.64
N GLU A 73 9.02 3.79 7.37
CA GLU A 73 9.82 3.14 8.41
C GLU A 73 8.95 2.56 9.52
N MET A 74 7.98 3.33 10.04
CA MET A 74 7.05 2.87 11.08
C MET A 74 6.25 1.65 10.62
N LEU A 75 5.63 1.71 9.43
CA LEU A 75 4.83 0.59 8.92
C LEU A 75 5.69 -0.59 8.45
N SER A 76 6.94 -0.34 8.08
CA SER A 76 7.90 -1.43 7.80
C SER A 76 8.23 -2.24 9.05
N ALA A 77 8.39 -1.57 10.18
CA ALA A 77 8.68 -2.19 11.47
C ALA A 77 7.44 -2.84 12.13
N ASP A 78 6.23 -2.45 11.73
CA ASP A 78 5.00 -3.03 12.25
C ASP A 78 4.72 -4.40 11.61
N GLU A 79 4.82 -5.47 12.40
CA GLU A 79 4.60 -6.85 11.94
C GLU A 79 3.18 -7.09 11.41
N LYS A 80 2.19 -6.35 11.88
CA LYS A 80 0.79 -6.47 11.42
C LYS A 80 0.57 -5.85 10.05
N SER A 81 1.37 -4.84 9.68
CA SER A 81 1.32 -4.21 8.36
C SER A 81 2.06 -5.07 7.34
N GLU A 82 1.38 -6.03 6.75
CA GLU A 82 1.97 -6.98 5.79
C GLU A 82 1.98 -6.44 4.35
N VAL A 83 1.08 -5.53 4.03
CA VAL A 83 0.95 -4.86 2.74
C VAL A 83 0.90 -3.36 2.95
N LEU A 84 1.55 -2.58 2.09
CA LEU A 84 1.54 -1.13 2.15
C LEU A 84 0.79 -0.52 0.97
N ALA A 85 0.00 0.51 1.23
CA ALA A 85 -0.67 1.32 0.22
C ALA A 85 -0.26 2.79 0.38
N PHE A 86 0.37 3.35 -0.65
CA PHE A 86 0.89 4.71 -0.66
C PHE A 86 0.21 5.53 -1.77
N VAL A 87 -0.40 6.64 -1.40
CA VAL A 87 -1.03 7.55 -2.38
C VAL A 87 -0.54 8.98 -2.16
N SER A 88 -0.16 9.66 -3.23
CA SER A 88 0.26 11.05 -3.12
C SER A 88 -0.16 11.91 -4.31
N LYS A 89 -0.22 13.22 -4.06
CA LYS A 89 -0.16 14.23 -5.11
C LYS A 89 1.17 14.11 -5.87
N PRO A 90 1.32 14.74 -7.05
CA PRO A 90 2.57 14.66 -7.81
C PRO A 90 3.78 15.08 -6.94
N PRO A 91 4.71 14.18 -6.65
CA PRO A 91 5.92 14.53 -5.91
C PRO A 91 6.96 15.17 -6.82
N ALA A 92 7.93 15.87 -6.24
CA ALA A 92 9.16 16.20 -6.96
C ALA A 92 9.87 14.90 -7.38
N GLU A 93 10.44 14.85 -8.58
CA GLU A 93 11.00 13.61 -9.14
C GLU A 93 12.06 12.96 -8.24
N ALA A 94 13.00 13.75 -7.74
CA ALA A 94 14.03 13.24 -6.83
C ALA A 94 13.43 12.66 -5.52
N VAL A 95 12.35 13.28 -5.02
CA VAL A 95 11.64 12.80 -3.82
C VAL A 95 10.88 11.52 -4.12
N ARG A 96 10.22 11.43 -5.29
CA ARG A 96 9.56 10.21 -5.74
C ARG A 96 10.52 9.01 -5.79
N LEU A 97 11.68 9.19 -6.41
CA LEU A 97 12.70 8.14 -6.49
C LEU A 97 13.18 7.69 -5.10
N LYS A 98 13.41 8.65 -4.19
CA LYS A 98 13.79 8.36 -2.81
C LYS A 98 12.72 7.54 -2.08
N ILE A 99 11.44 7.89 -2.25
CA ILE A 99 10.33 7.19 -1.64
C ILE A 99 10.15 5.78 -2.24
N VAL A 100 10.25 5.63 -3.55
CA VAL A 100 10.18 4.30 -4.20
C VAL A 100 11.30 3.40 -3.70
N ASN A 101 12.51 3.91 -3.56
CA ASN A 101 13.63 3.14 -3.00
C ASN A 101 13.38 2.75 -1.53
N ALA A 102 12.78 3.64 -0.73
CA ALA A 102 12.39 3.32 0.64
C ALA A 102 11.30 2.22 0.67
N MET A 103 10.30 2.28 -0.23
CA MET A 103 9.29 1.23 -0.37
C MET A 103 9.91 -0.13 -0.71
N LYS A 104 10.86 -0.16 -1.65
CA LYS A 104 11.59 -1.39 -2.00
C LYS A 104 12.33 -1.95 -0.79
N ALA A 105 13.00 -1.09 -0.05
CA ALA A 105 13.76 -1.49 1.14
C ALA A 105 12.90 -2.10 2.25
N THR A 106 11.58 -1.83 2.29
CA THR A 106 10.69 -2.49 3.27
C THR A 106 10.57 -4.00 3.05
N GLY A 107 10.80 -4.48 1.83
CA GLY A 107 10.55 -5.87 1.43
C GLY A 107 9.07 -6.26 1.41
N LYS A 108 8.16 -5.41 1.88
CA LYS A 108 6.72 -5.66 1.91
C LYS A 108 6.08 -5.36 0.57
N PRO A 109 5.08 -6.13 0.12
CA PRO A 109 4.27 -5.77 -1.03
C PRO A 109 3.70 -4.38 -0.87
N THR A 110 4.01 -3.48 -1.79
CA THR A 110 3.62 -2.07 -1.70
C THR A 110 2.90 -1.64 -2.98
N VAL A 111 1.73 -1.05 -2.85
CA VAL A 111 1.03 -0.40 -3.95
C VAL A 111 1.24 1.10 -3.84
N ALA A 112 1.76 1.72 -4.90
CA ALA A 112 2.02 3.15 -4.96
C ALA A 112 1.16 3.82 -6.03
N LEU A 113 0.51 4.92 -5.69
CA LEU A 113 -0.14 5.83 -6.64
C LEU A 113 0.46 7.22 -6.49
N PHE A 114 1.10 7.69 -7.54
CA PHE A 114 1.55 9.06 -7.67
C PHE A 114 0.64 9.77 -8.68
N LEU A 115 -0.30 10.58 -8.22
CA LEU A 115 -1.27 11.26 -9.08
C LEU A 115 -0.54 12.05 -10.18
N GLY A 116 -1.01 11.92 -11.41
CA GLY A 116 -0.40 12.59 -12.56
C GLY A 116 0.90 11.97 -13.08
N TYR A 117 1.36 10.86 -12.50
CA TYR A 117 2.52 10.12 -12.97
C TYR A 117 2.08 8.83 -13.69
N THR A 118 2.56 8.65 -14.91
CA THR A 118 2.36 7.41 -15.67
C THR A 118 3.67 6.60 -15.61
N PRO A 119 3.67 5.43 -14.95
CA PRO A 119 4.87 4.63 -14.85
C PRO A 119 5.21 3.97 -16.18
N ALA A 120 6.50 3.82 -16.48
CA ALA A 120 6.96 3.04 -17.63
C ALA A 120 6.74 1.52 -17.44
N VAL A 121 6.73 1.08 -16.17
CA VAL A 121 6.47 -0.30 -15.77
C VAL A 121 5.43 -0.31 -14.65
N ALA A 122 4.53 -1.29 -14.70
CA ALA A 122 3.47 -1.41 -13.69
C ALA A 122 3.97 -1.99 -12.36
N ARG A 123 5.14 -2.63 -12.37
CA ARG A 123 5.76 -3.24 -11.17
C ARG A 123 7.27 -3.09 -11.21
N ASP A 124 7.83 -2.77 -10.06
CA ASP A 124 9.28 -2.72 -9.83
C ASP A 124 9.57 -3.39 -8.48
N GLU A 125 10.13 -4.59 -8.51
CA GLU A 125 10.37 -5.49 -7.36
C GLU A 125 9.08 -5.77 -6.56
N ASN A 126 9.01 -5.31 -5.30
CA ASN A 126 7.86 -5.42 -4.40
C ASN A 126 6.92 -4.19 -4.49
N VAL A 127 7.13 -3.28 -5.45
CA VAL A 127 6.31 -2.07 -5.62
C VAL A 127 5.48 -2.17 -6.90
N TRP A 128 4.16 -2.09 -6.77
CA TRP A 128 3.19 -1.99 -7.87
C TRP A 128 2.73 -0.56 -8.01
N VAL A 129 2.84 0.01 -9.19
CA VAL A 129 2.38 1.38 -9.45
C VAL A 129 0.99 1.33 -10.07
N ALA A 130 0.05 1.95 -9.38
CA ALA A 130 -1.34 2.09 -9.84
C ALA A 130 -1.52 3.39 -10.63
N SER A 131 -2.51 3.39 -11.51
CA SER A 131 -2.90 4.54 -12.34
C SER A 131 -4.09 5.33 -11.78
N SER A 132 -4.84 4.74 -10.86
CA SER A 132 -6.00 5.34 -10.22
C SER A 132 -6.14 4.89 -8.77
N LEU A 133 -6.96 5.63 -8.01
CA LEU A 133 -7.23 5.30 -6.61
C LEU A 133 -7.95 3.96 -6.46
N ASP A 134 -8.92 3.70 -7.33
CA ASP A 134 -9.64 2.43 -7.41
C ASP A 134 -8.68 1.25 -7.70
N GLU A 135 -7.76 1.43 -8.64
CA GLU A 135 -6.75 0.42 -8.92
C GLU A 135 -5.83 0.19 -7.71
N ALA A 136 -5.42 1.27 -7.03
CA ALA A 136 -4.58 1.17 -5.84
C ALA A 136 -5.29 0.37 -4.72
N ALA A 137 -6.56 0.67 -4.45
CA ALA A 137 -7.37 -0.06 -3.47
C ALA A 137 -7.51 -1.54 -3.85
N ARG A 138 -7.91 -1.84 -5.09
CA ARG A 138 -8.08 -3.22 -5.56
C ARG A 138 -6.79 -4.03 -5.49
N ARG A 139 -5.67 -3.46 -5.88
CA ARG A 139 -4.36 -4.11 -5.80
C ARG A 139 -3.93 -4.36 -4.35
N ALA A 140 -4.12 -3.38 -3.46
CA ALA A 140 -3.83 -3.54 -2.05
C ALA A 140 -4.65 -4.67 -1.42
N CYS A 141 -5.95 -4.73 -1.70
CA CYS A 141 -6.83 -5.81 -1.25
C CYS A 141 -6.42 -7.18 -1.81
N LEU A 142 -6.04 -7.25 -3.09
CA LEU A 142 -5.56 -8.50 -3.69
C LEU A 142 -4.27 -8.98 -3.02
N LEU A 143 -3.31 -8.09 -2.82
CA LEU A 143 -2.04 -8.41 -2.14
C LEU A 143 -2.28 -8.84 -0.69
N SER A 144 -3.21 -8.18 0.03
CA SER A 144 -3.64 -8.57 1.37
C SER A 144 -4.08 -10.02 1.42
N ARG A 145 -5.01 -10.41 0.54
CA ARG A 145 -5.53 -11.78 0.46
C ARG A 145 -4.47 -12.80 0.12
N VAL A 146 -3.59 -12.48 -0.83
CA VAL A 146 -2.49 -13.36 -1.23
C VAL A 146 -1.50 -13.57 -0.08
N THR A 147 -1.14 -12.50 0.62
CA THR A 147 -0.21 -12.56 1.75
C THR A 147 -0.81 -13.34 2.92
N ALA A 148 -2.06 -13.08 3.28
CA ALA A 148 -2.76 -13.83 4.32
C ALA A 148 -2.85 -15.34 4.01
N ARG A 149 -3.15 -15.70 2.75
CA ARG A 149 -3.15 -17.11 2.32
C ARG A 149 -1.77 -17.74 2.40
N ARG A 150 -0.73 -17.03 1.96
CA ARG A 150 0.65 -17.51 2.03
C ARG A 150 1.06 -17.80 3.48
N ASN A 151 0.70 -16.92 4.40
CA ASN A 151 1.04 -17.09 5.82
C ASN A 151 0.24 -18.22 6.48
N ALA A 152 -0.94 -18.56 5.96
CA ALA A 152 -1.76 -19.67 6.43
C ALA A 152 -1.31 -21.04 5.87
N ILE A 153 -0.45 -21.08 4.85
CA ILE A 153 0.06 -22.33 4.28
C ILE A 153 1.23 -22.82 5.14
N THR A 154 1.04 -23.93 5.83
CA THR A 154 2.14 -24.63 6.48
C THR A 154 3.03 -25.25 5.39
N PRO A 155 4.33 -24.96 5.34
CA PRO A 155 5.22 -25.59 4.37
C PRO A 155 5.16 -27.10 4.51
N ALA A 156 4.82 -27.80 3.44
CA ALA A 156 4.94 -29.25 3.39
C ALA A 156 6.43 -29.62 3.38
N SER A 157 6.84 -30.57 4.19
CA SER A 157 8.23 -31.06 4.25
C SER A 157 8.67 -31.79 2.98
N SER A 158 7.70 -32.25 2.19
CA SER A 158 7.89 -32.84 0.86
C SER A 158 6.55 -32.79 0.10
N GLY A 159 6.59 -32.62 -1.20
CA GLY A 159 5.39 -32.62 -2.03
C GLY A 159 5.69 -32.21 -3.47
N PHE A 160 4.70 -32.43 -4.34
CA PHE A 160 4.74 -31.98 -5.72
C PHE A 160 3.83 -30.76 -5.88
N ILE A 161 4.27 -29.80 -6.68
CA ILE A 161 3.41 -28.69 -7.14
C ILE A 161 2.66 -29.24 -8.36
N CYS A 162 1.32 -29.30 -8.26
CA CYS A 162 0.45 -29.71 -9.38
C CYS A 162 -0.38 -28.50 -9.83
N GLY A 163 -0.21 -28.10 -11.07
CA GLY A 163 -1.01 -27.07 -11.73
C GLY A 163 -2.01 -27.70 -12.67
N LEU A 164 -3.28 -27.31 -12.58
CA LEU A 164 -4.33 -27.69 -13.54
C LEU A 164 -4.60 -26.49 -14.44
N TYR A 165 -4.33 -26.65 -15.72
CA TYR A 165 -4.48 -25.59 -16.72
C TYR A 165 -5.43 -26.02 -17.84
N THR A 166 -6.20 -25.08 -18.36
CA THR A 166 -7.10 -25.32 -19.50
C THR A 166 -6.42 -25.21 -20.86
N GLY A 167 -5.14 -24.80 -20.88
CA GLY A 167 -4.33 -24.68 -22.11
C GLY A 167 -2.84 -24.61 -21.82
N GLY A 168 -2.03 -25.08 -22.76
CA GLY A 168 -0.57 -25.16 -22.62
C GLY A 168 0.13 -23.80 -22.44
N THR A 169 -0.43 -22.71 -22.96
CA THR A 169 0.13 -21.36 -22.81
C THR A 169 0.14 -20.90 -21.36
N LEU A 170 -0.93 -21.21 -20.59
CA LEU A 170 -1.02 -20.86 -19.17
C LEU A 170 -0.13 -21.73 -18.28
N ALA A 171 0.30 -22.87 -18.76
CA ALA A 171 1.21 -23.74 -18.03
C ALA A 171 2.69 -23.34 -18.19
N ALA A 172 3.01 -22.51 -19.18
CA ALA A 172 4.37 -22.05 -19.50
C ALA A 172 4.73 -20.69 -18.89
N GLU A 173 3.77 -19.96 -18.30
CA GLU A 173 3.98 -18.72 -17.54
C GLU A 173 4.22 -19.03 -16.06
#